data_4e4dc35caeee7b8d3709e405d275e5ad
#
_entry.id   4e4dc35caeee7b8d3709e405d275e5ad
#
_cell.length_a   1.000
_cell.length_b   1.000
_cell.length_c   1.000
_cell.angle_alpha   90.00
_cell.angle_beta   90.00
_cell.angle_gamma   90.00
#
_symmetry.space_group_name_H-M   'P 1'
#
loop_
_entity.id
_entity.type
_entity.pdbx_description
1 polymer ?
#
loop_
_entity_poly.entity_id
_entity_poly.type
_entity_poly.pdbx_seq_one_letter_code
_entity_poly.pdbx_strand_id
1 'polypeptide(L)'
;VVTFADSHPQYGNMIEIDHGNGLITRYAHLSKRTVKVGDVVLSGGVIGQVGSTGRATGPHLHFEVRQNGAPLNPVRFLRLPS
;
A
#
# COMPACT_ATOMS: atom_id res chain seq x y z
N VAL A 1 8.05 5.42 -6.46
CA VAL A 1 7.91 4.49 -7.58
C VAL A 1 7.24 3.20 -7.10
N VAL A 2 6.27 2.73 -7.86
CA VAL A 2 5.59 1.45 -7.57
C VAL A 2 6.56 0.31 -7.85
N THR A 3 6.82 -0.52 -6.84
CA THR A 3 7.75 -1.67 -6.94
C THR A 3 7.01 -3.01 -6.97
N PHE A 4 5.77 -3.05 -6.54
CA PHE A 4 4.91 -4.23 -6.61
C PHE A 4 3.47 -3.80 -6.85
N ALA A 5 2.78 -4.47 -7.76
CA ALA A 5 1.36 -4.21 -8.04
C ALA A 5 0.76 -5.49 -8.62
N ASP A 6 0.37 -6.42 -7.75
CA ASP A 6 -0.10 -7.73 -8.16
C ASP A 6 -0.90 -8.39 -7.04
N SER A 7 -1.41 -9.57 -7.33
CA SER A 7 -2.10 -10.41 -6.35
C SER A 7 -1.08 -11.12 -5.45
N HIS A 8 -1.38 -11.20 -4.16
CA HIS A 8 -0.56 -11.89 -3.17
C HIS A 8 -1.45 -12.87 -2.39
N PRO A 9 -0.97 -14.08 -2.06
CA PRO A 9 -1.80 -15.11 -1.40
C PRO A 9 -2.42 -14.66 -0.08
N GLN A 10 -1.72 -13.83 0.70
CA GLN A 10 -2.21 -13.35 2.00
C GLN A 10 -2.74 -11.94 1.92
N TYR A 11 -2.07 -11.06 1.20
CA TYR A 11 -2.43 -9.63 1.13
C TYR A 11 -3.50 -9.34 0.08
N GLY A 12 -3.84 -10.29 -0.78
CA GLY A 12 -4.76 -10.04 -1.89
C GLY A 12 -4.15 -9.08 -2.89
N ASN A 13 -4.94 -8.20 -3.46
CA ASN A 13 -4.42 -7.15 -4.34
C ASN A 13 -3.58 -6.18 -3.51
N MET A 14 -2.29 -6.14 -3.80
CA MET A 14 -1.32 -5.35 -3.03
C MET A 14 -0.53 -4.42 -3.93
N ILE A 15 -0.23 -3.24 -3.41
CA ILE A 15 0.66 -2.27 -4.04
C ILE A 15 1.76 -1.92 -3.05
N GLU A 16 3.01 -1.91 -3.53
CA GLU A 16 4.17 -1.48 -2.75
C GLU A 16 4.81 -0.30 -3.45
N ILE A 17 5.13 0.74 -2.69
CA ILE A 17 5.73 1.98 -3.19
C ILE A 17 7.04 2.23 -2.47
N ASP A 18 8.09 2.45 -3.24
CA ASP A 18 9.39 2.89 -2.75
C ASP A 18 9.46 4.41 -2.81
N HIS A 19 9.64 5.04 -1.64
CA HIS A 19 9.71 6.49 -1.50
C HIS A 19 11.15 7.01 -1.47
N GLY A 20 12.13 6.12 -1.61
CA GLY A 20 13.54 6.45 -1.47
C GLY A 20 14.03 6.33 -0.03
N ASN A 21 15.35 6.34 0.15
CA ASN A 21 16.01 6.26 1.45
C ASN A 21 15.60 5.05 2.30
N GLY A 22 15.19 3.95 1.64
CA GLY A 22 14.76 2.73 2.31
C GLY A 22 13.33 2.76 2.85
N LEU A 23 12.57 3.82 2.57
CA LEU A 23 11.19 3.93 3.02
C LEU A 23 10.24 3.30 2.00
N ILE A 24 9.52 2.28 2.46
CA ILE A 24 8.57 1.50 1.65
C ILE A 24 7.20 1.55 2.31
N THR A 25 6.15 1.73 1.51
CA THR A 25 4.78 1.60 1.99
C THR A 25 4.08 0.47 1.24
N ARG A 26 3.17 -0.25 1.93
CA ARG A 26 2.37 -1.34 1.35
C ARG A 26 0.90 -1.10 1.62
N TYR A 27 0.09 -1.36 0.61
CA TYR A 27 -1.36 -1.20 0.63
C TYR A 27 -1.97 -2.54 0.18
N ALA A 28 -2.72 -3.19 1.06
CA ALA A 28 -3.20 -4.55 0.83
C ALA A 28 -4.72 -4.67 0.93
N HIS A 29 -5.23 -5.83 0.51
CA HIS A 29 -6.65 -6.18 0.48
C HIS A 29 -7.48 -5.27 -0.42
N LEU A 30 -6.84 -4.68 -1.43
CA LEU A 30 -7.53 -3.79 -2.36
C LEU A 30 -8.50 -4.55 -3.25
N SER A 31 -9.64 -3.94 -3.58
CA SER A 31 -10.56 -4.49 -4.58
C SER A 31 -10.05 -4.24 -5.99
N LYS A 32 -9.31 -3.15 -6.18
CA LYS A 32 -8.80 -2.74 -7.48
C LYS A 32 -7.47 -2.04 -7.34
N ARG A 33 -6.57 -2.31 -8.27
CA ARG A 33 -5.28 -1.60 -8.42
C ARG A 33 -5.37 -0.73 -9.67
N THR A 34 -4.99 0.55 -9.56
CA THR A 34 -5.04 1.50 -10.67
C THR A 34 -3.65 1.90 -11.16
N VAL A 35 -2.59 1.37 -10.55
CA VAL A 35 -1.21 1.62 -10.92
C VAL A 35 -0.50 0.30 -11.19
N LYS A 36 0.66 0.37 -11.83
CA LYS A 36 1.49 -0.79 -12.16
C LYS A 36 2.95 -0.52 -11.78
N VAL A 37 3.75 -1.57 -11.72
CA VAL A 37 5.17 -1.48 -11.44
C VAL A 37 5.86 -0.50 -12.39
N GLY A 38 6.66 0.39 -11.83
CA GLY A 38 7.36 1.44 -12.55
C GLY A 38 6.63 2.78 -12.58
N ASP A 39 5.35 2.81 -12.23
CA ASP A 39 4.60 4.08 -12.18
C ASP A 39 5.16 4.98 -11.09
N VAL A 40 5.19 6.28 -11.39
CA VAL A 40 5.51 7.32 -10.41
C VAL A 40 4.20 7.81 -9.80
N VAL A 41 4.09 7.71 -8.47
CA VAL A 41 2.90 8.15 -7.74
C VAL A 41 3.20 9.45 -7.03
N LEU A 42 2.35 10.43 -7.26
CA LEU A 42 2.42 11.72 -6.58
C LEU A 42 1.53 11.71 -5.35
N SER A 43 1.89 12.54 -4.36
CA SER A 43 1.07 12.71 -3.15
C SER A 43 -0.36 13.09 -3.54
N GLY A 44 -1.35 12.41 -2.95
CA GLY A 44 -2.76 12.61 -3.27
C GLY A 44 -3.25 11.84 -4.49
N GLY A 45 -2.37 11.13 -5.22
CA GLY A 45 -2.77 10.31 -6.35
C GLY A 45 -3.52 9.05 -5.91
N VAL A 46 -4.50 8.62 -6.71
CA VAL A 46 -5.25 7.39 -6.47
C VAL A 46 -4.42 6.22 -6.97
N ILE A 47 -4.24 5.19 -6.12
CA ILE A 47 -3.48 3.98 -6.48
C ILE A 47 -4.36 2.73 -6.53
N GLY A 48 -5.55 2.77 -5.94
CA GLY A 48 -6.47 1.65 -5.93
C GLY A 48 -7.71 1.95 -5.12
N GLN A 49 -8.50 0.91 -4.87
CA GLN A 49 -9.73 1.00 -4.09
C GLN A 49 -9.69 -0.01 -2.95
N VAL A 50 -10.18 0.38 -1.78
CA VAL A 50 -10.27 -0.48 -0.61
C VAL A 50 -11.22 -1.65 -0.89
N GLY A 51 -10.88 -2.83 -0.40
CA GLY A 51 -11.68 -4.03 -0.58
C GLY A 51 -11.42 -5.05 0.52
N SER A 52 -11.72 -6.30 0.22
CA SER A 52 -11.55 -7.41 1.15
C SER A 52 -10.87 -8.62 0.50
N THR A 53 -10.03 -8.39 -0.48
CA THR A 53 -9.30 -9.46 -1.16
C THR A 53 -8.22 -10.07 -0.24
N GLY A 54 -7.79 -11.27 -0.55
CA GLY A 54 -6.83 -12.01 0.26
C GLY A 54 -7.48 -12.52 1.56
N ARG A 55 -6.74 -12.50 2.67
CA ARG A 55 -7.20 -13.00 3.97
C ARG A 55 -7.91 -11.95 4.82
N ALA A 56 -8.62 -11.04 4.18
CA ALA A 56 -9.39 -10.04 4.90
C ALA A 56 -10.74 -10.60 5.35
N THR A 57 -11.19 -10.22 6.55
CA THR A 57 -12.48 -10.63 7.09
C THR A 57 -13.60 -9.68 6.71
N GLY A 58 -13.28 -8.55 6.11
CA GLY A 58 -14.23 -7.55 5.62
C GLY A 58 -13.49 -6.44 4.91
N PRO A 59 -14.20 -5.50 4.27
CA PRO A 59 -13.57 -4.39 3.57
C PRO A 59 -12.74 -3.54 4.53
N HIS A 60 -11.43 -3.45 4.28
CA HIS A 60 -10.54 -2.59 5.04
C HIS A 60 -9.23 -2.43 4.27
N LEU A 61 -8.49 -1.38 4.59
CA LEU A 61 -7.15 -1.16 4.07
C LEU A 61 -6.13 -1.66 5.09
N HIS A 62 -5.26 -2.57 4.65
CA HIS A 62 -4.07 -2.92 5.42
C HIS A 62 -2.92 -2.06 4.92
N PHE A 63 -2.41 -1.19 5.78
CA PHE A 63 -1.36 -0.24 5.46
C PHE A 63 -0.13 -0.53 6.30
N GLU A 64 1.02 -0.72 5.64
CA GLU A 64 2.31 -0.95 6.31
C GLU A 64 3.31 0.11 5.88
N VAL A 65 4.16 0.51 6.80
CA VAL A 65 5.33 1.36 6.54
C VAL A 65 6.57 0.60 7.01
N ARG A 66 7.58 0.54 6.16
CA ARG A 66 8.85 -0.11 6.46
C ARG A 66 10.01 0.82 6.18
N GLN A 67 10.97 0.87 7.11
CA GLN A 67 12.21 1.64 6.96
C GLN A 67 13.37 0.65 6.99
N ASN A 68 14.09 0.52 5.87
CA ASN A 68 15.21 -0.43 5.73
C ASN A 68 14.84 -1.86 6.14
N GLY A 69 13.62 -2.29 5.76
CA GLY A 69 13.10 -3.62 6.07
C GLY A 69 12.45 -3.77 7.44
N ALA A 70 12.58 -2.80 8.34
CA ALA A 70 11.97 -2.86 9.66
C ALA A 70 10.59 -2.19 9.65
N PRO A 71 9.56 -2.82 10.23
CA PRO A 71 8.24 -2.21 10.30
C PRO A 71 8.24 -0.99 11.22
N LEU A 72 7.52 0.05 10.81
CA LEU A 72 7.28 1.25 11.59
C LEU A 72 5.79 1.38 11.91
N ASN A 73 5.49 2.14 12.96
CA ASN A 73 4.10 2.45 13.30
C ASN A 73 3.50 3.35 12.21
N PRO A 74 2.51 2.86 11.42
CA PRO A 74 1.95 3.64 10.30
C PRO A 74 1.27 4.93 10.75
N VAL A 75 0.79 5.02 11.97
CA VAL A 75 0.12 6.22 12.51
C VAL A 75 1.02 7.45 12.40
N ARG A 76 2.33 7.28 12.47
CA ARG A 76 3.29 8.38 12.35
C ARG A 76 3.29 9.05 10.97
N PHE A 77 2.72 8.36 9.96
CA PHE A 77 2.71 8.82 8.57
C PHE A 77 1.31 9.19 8.08
N LEU A 78 0.29 8.98 8.91
CA LEU A 78 -1.07 9.31 8.57
C LEU A 78 -1.39 10.73 9.03
N ARG A 79 -1.97 11.53 8.14
CA ARG A 79 -2.48 12.84 8.45
C ARG A 79 -4.00 12.77 8.48
N LEU A 80 -4.58 13.01 9.65
CA LEU A 80 -6.02 13.09 9.77
C LEU A 80 -6.47 14.50 9.41
N PRO A 81 -7.59 14.62 8.69
CA PRO A 81 -8.18 15.95 8.45
C PRO A 81 -8.54 16.57 9.79
N SER A 82 -8.15 17.79 9.95
CA SER A 82 -8.47 18.58 11.15
C SER A 82 -9.84 19.22 11.05
#